data_e90613daf2d8791780a9d7fbe5d2f9a1
#
_entry.id   e90613daf2d8791780a9d7fbe5d2f9a1
#
_cell.length_a   1.000
_cell.length_b   1.000
_cell.length_c   1.000
_cell.angle_alpha   90.00
_cell.angle_beta   90.00
_cell.angle_gamma   90.00
#
_symmetry.space_group_name_H-M   'P 1'
#
loop_
_entity.id
_entity.type
_entity.pdbx_description
1 polymer ?
#
loop_
_entity_poly.entity_id
_entity_poly.type
_entity_poly.pdbx_seq_one_letter_code
_entity_poly.pdbx_strand_id
1 'polypeptide(L)'
;LDGIYIGTYSFLLDRELNAQYKDGVIYVLADQDNEMDIYDDIVHEIAHCVEETYGPDIYEDGDLEQEFLRKRRRLFDILRSYGYTDGMPEAKFMNPDFDHKFDQYLYSTVGYPVLAQLVPDLFVSPYGATSLREYFANAFEHYFAHRGYKRVQNVSPSVYEKIEMLLGDN
;
A
#
# COMPACT_ATOMS: atom_id res chain seq x y z
N LEU A 1 6.10 1.64 -18.69
CA LEU A 1 5.56 0.30 -18.60
C LEU A 1 5.71 -0.40 -19.96
N ASP A 2 6.43 -1.54 -20.00
CA ASP A 2 6.74 -2.27 -21.24
C ASP A 2 5.67 -3.34 -21.56
N GLY A 3 5.00 -3.88 -20.53
CA GLY A 3 3.94 -4.85 -20.73
C GLY A 3 3.31 -5.37 -19.45
N ILE A 4 2.15 -6.01 -19.61
CA ILE A 4 1.41 -6.71 -18.56
C ILE A 4 1.22 -8.15 -19.01
N TYR A 5 1.67 -9.11 -18.20
CA TYR A 5 1.60 -10.54 -18.51
C TYR A 5 0.78 -11.28 -17.45
N ILE A 6 -0.33 -11.85 -17.86
CA ILE A 6 -1.21 -12.65 -17.00
C ILE A 6 -0.93 -14.13 -17.26
N GLY A 7 -0.62 -14.90 -16.22
CA GLY A 7 -0.25 -16.30 -16.36
C GLY A 7 0.04 -16.99 -15.04
N THR A 8 0.77 -18.10 -15.09
CA THR A 8 1.25 -18.81 -13.91
C THR A 8 2.75 -18.64 -13.77
N TYR A 9 3.20 -18.04 -12.66
CA TYR A 9 4.59 -17.70 -12.42
C TYR A 9 5.06 -18.30 -11.09
N SER A 10 6.04 -19.21 -11.12
CA SER A 10 6.55 -19.85 -9.90
C SER A 10 7.13 -18.85 -8.91
N PHE A 11 7.80 -17.81 -9.38
CA PHE A 11 8.40 -16.78 -8.51
C PHE A 11 7.35 -15.94 -7.74
N LEU A 12 6.12 -15.81 -8.25
CA LEU A 12 5.01 -15.19 -7.52
C LEU A 12 4.45 -16.17 -6.49
N LEU A 13 4.21 -17.43 -6.91
CA LEU A 13 3.70 -18.47 -6.02
C LEU A 13 4.64 -18.74 -4.85
N ASP A 14 5.95 -18.82 -5.08
CA ASP A 14 6.97 -19.03 -4.05
C ASP A 14 7.02 -17.90 -3.01
N ARG A 15 6.51 -16.72 -3.35
CA ARG A 15 6.45 -15.53 -2.50
C ARG A 15 5.05 -15.24 -1.97
N GLU A 16 4.06 -16.04 -2.33
CA GLU A 16 2.65 -15.82 -2.00
C GLU A 16 2.14 -14.44 -2.48
N LEU A 17 2.58 -14.03 -3.70
CA LEU A 17 2.18 -12.78 -4.35
C LEU A 17 1.22 -13.07 -5.49
N ASN A 18 0.21 -12.24 -5.67
CA ASN A 18 -0.71 -12.28 -6.80
C ASN A 18 -0.17 -11.54 -8.03
N ALA A 19 0.56 -10.45 -7.81
CA ALA A 19 1.19 -9.67 -8.86
C ALA A 19 2.55 -9.10 -8.40
N GLN A 20 3.36 -8.64 -9.36
CA GLN A 20 4.60 -7.91 -9.10
C GLN A 20 5.00 -7.07 -10.31
N TYR A 21 5.26 -5.78 -10.08
CA TYR A 21 6.00 -4.92 -11.00
C TYR A 21 7.50 -5.21 -10.86
N LYS A 22 8.16 -5.42 -12.01
CA LYS A 22 9.61 -5.64 -12.06
C LYS A 22 10.17 -5.22 -13.41
N ASP A 23 11.17 -4.34 -13.38
CA ASP A 23 11.97 -3.93 -14.57
C ASP A 23 11.08 -3.53 -15.78
N GLY A 24 10.09 -2.67 -15.56
CA GLY A 24 9.17 -2.20 -16.60
C GLY A 24 8.01 -3.13 -16.95
N VAL A 25 7.89 -4.28 -16.29
CA VAL A 25 6.88 -5.30 -16.58
C VAL A 25 6.04 -5.63 -15.35
N ILE A 26 4.73 -5.79 -15.55
CA ILE A 26 3.82 -6.30 -14.52
C ILE A 26 3.52 -7.78 -14.82
N TYR A 27 3.76 -8.63 -13.84
CA TYR A 27 3.39 -10.05 -13.86
C TYR A 27 2.21 -10.26 -12.91
N VAL A 28 1.16 -10.94 -13.37
CA VAL A 28 -0.07 -11.19 -12.59
C VAL A 28 -0.44 -12.67 -12.68
N LEU A 29 -0.81 -13.28 -11.55
CA LEU A 29 -1.36 -14.63 -11.55
C LEU A 29 -2.74 -14.64 -12.19
N ALA A 30 -2.96 -15.59 -13.10
CA ALA A 30 -4.26 -15.78 -13.75
C ALA A 30 -5.29 -16.48 -12.85
N ASP A 31 -4.82 -17.26 -11.87
CA ASP A 31 -5.65 -18.02 -10.94
C ASP A 31 -5.96 -17.17 -9.71
N GLN A 32 -6.98 -16.33 -9.84
CA GLN A 32 -7.50 -15.47 -8.78
C GLN A 32 -9.02 -15.66 -8.67
N ASP A 33 -9.62 -15.24 -7.55
CA ASP A 33 -11.02 -15.48 -7.22
C ASP A 33 -11.99 -14.85 -8.24
N ASN A 34 -11.64 -13.68 -8.80
CA ASN A 34 -12.42 -13.01 -9.82
C ASN A 34 -11.58 -12.02 -10.67
N GLU A 35 -12.16 -11.53 -11.77
CA GLU A 35 -11.50 -10.58 -12.68
C GLU A 35 -11.19 -9.23 -12.03
N MET A 36 -11.97 -8.83 -11.00
CA MET A 36 -11.74 -7.56 -10.31
C MET A 36 -10.47 -7.59 -9.48
N ASP A 37 -10.15 -8.74 -8.85
CA ASP A 37 -8.91 -8.90 -8.09
C ASP A 37 -7.69 -8.74 -9.02
N ILE A 38 -7.75 -9.33 -10.23
CA ILE A 38 -6.70 -9.14 -11.25
C ILE A 38 -6.57 -7.66 -11.65
N TYR A 39 -7.69 -6.96 -11.80
CA TYR A 39 -7.69 -5.55 -12.16
C TYR A 39 -7.10 -4.68 -11.05
N ASP A 40 -7.48 -4.93 -9.81
CA ASP A 40 -6.99 -4.21 -8.63
C ASP A 40 -5.47 -4.41 -8.48
N ASP A 41 -4.99 -5.65 -8.60
CA ASP A 41 -3.56 -5.97 -8.57
C ASP A 41 -2.79 -5.24 -9.70
N ILE A 42 -3.33 -5.21 -10.92
CA ILE A 42 -2.70 -4.48 -12.03
C ILE A 42 -2.60 -2.99 -11.71
N VAL A 43 -3.65 -2.37 -11.19
CA VAL A 43 -3.64 -0.93 -10.84
C VAL A 43 -2.66 -0.66 -9.70
N HIS A 44 -2.57 -1.57 -8.73
CA HIS A 44 -1.59 -1.51 -7.65
C HIS A 44 -0.15 -1.54 -8.19
N GLU A 45 0.15 -2.47 -9.09
CA GLU A 45 1.50 -2.58 -9.68
C GLU A 45 1.83 -1.42 -10.65
N ILE A 46 0.82 -0.80 -11.26
CA ILE A 46 1.00 0.45 -12.01
C ILE A 46 1.47 1.57 -11.08
N ALA A 47 1.01 1.63 -9.83
CA ALA A 47 1.51 2.62 -8.88
C ALA A 47 3.02 2.47 -8.67
N HIS A 48 3.54 1.25 -8.54
CA HIS A 48 4.98 1.01 -8.42
C HIS A 48 5.76 1.39 -9.69
N CYS A 49 5.18 1.23 -10.85
CA CYS A 49 5.74 1.75 -12.10
C CYS A 49 5.78 3.29 -12.12
N VAL A 50 4.74 3.95 -11.63
CA VAL A 50 4.69 5.41 -11.49
C VAL A 50 5.74 5.90 -10.49
N GLU A 51 5.89 5.22 -9.35
CA GLU A 51 6.95 5.53 -8.37
C GLU A 51 8.35 5.44 -8.97
N GLU A 52 8.64 4.47 -9.83
CA GLU A 52 9.95 4.34 -10.47
C GLU A 52 10.27 5.55 -11.34
N THR A 53 9.26 6.11 -12.00
CA THR A 53 9.42 7.23 -12.93
C THR A 53 9.38 8.58 -12.23
N TYR A 54 8.46 8.75 -11.28
CA TYR A 54 8.12 10.03 -10.65
C TYR A 54 8.42 10.05 -9.14
N GLY A 55 9.28 9.15 -8.67
CA GLY A 55 9.64 9.03 -7.25
C GLY A 55 10.09 10.36 -6.62
N PRO A 56 10.97 11.16 -7.25
CA PRO A 56 11.32 12.48 -6.73
C PRO A 56 10.10 13.38 -6.51
N ASP A 57 9.18 13.46 -7.47
CA ASP A 57 7.98 14.32 -7.39
C ASP A 57 7.01 13.83 -6.29
N ILE A 58 6.99 12.53 -6.04
CA ILE A 58 6.13 11.92 -5.03
C ILE A 58 6.71 12.10 -3.62
N TYR A 59 8.03 11.92 -3.43
CA TYR A 59 8.63 11.73 -2.10
C TYR A 59 9.57 12.84 -1.64
N GLU A 60 10.16 13.68 -2.54
CA GLU A 60 11.28 14.55 -2.19
C GLU A 60 10.90 15.66 -1.20
N ASP A 61 9.66 16.15 -1.21
CA ASP A 61 9.19 17.16 -0.25
C ASP A 61 8.96 16.60 1.17
N GLY A 62 8.87 15.28 1.31
CA GLY A 62 8.70 14.58 2.59
C GLY A 62 7.28 14.63 3.16
N ASP A 63 6.32 15.26 2.50
CA ASP A 63 4.95 15.42 3.04
C ASP A 63 4.23 14.08 3.17
N LEU A 64 4.40 13.21 2.16
CA LEU A 64 3.82 11.88 2.15
C LEU A 64 4.40 10.99 3.26
N GLU A 65 5.73 11.02 3.47
CA GLU A 65 6.37 10.28 4.54
C GLU A 65 5.93 10.79 5.92
N GLN A 66 5.84 12.10 6.10
CA GLN A 66 5.39 12.69 7.37
C GLN A 66 3.94 12.29 7.68
N GLU A 67 3.04 12.30 6.69
CA GLU A 67 1.66 11.84 6.86
C GLU A 67 1.63 10.36 7.26
N PHE A 68 2.34 9.50 6.52
CA PHE A 68 2.44 8.09 6.80
C PHE A 68 2.95 7.79 8.21
N LEU A 69 4.06 8.41 8.63
CA LEU A 69 4.64 8.19 9.95
C LEU A 69 3.73 8.70 11.09
N ARG A 70 3.01 9.81 10.90
CA ARG A 70 1.98 10.24 11.87
C ARG A 70 0.89 9.18 12.03
N LYS A 71 0.44 8.56 10.95
CA LYS A 71 -0.57 7.48 10.98
C LYS A 71 -0.01 6.22 11.63
N ARG A 72 1.22 5.84 11.32
CA ARG A 72 1.90 4.71 11.94
C ARG A 72 2.09 4.90 13.45
N ARG A 73 2.40 6.13 13.90
CA ARG A 73 2.44 6.49 15.31
C ARG A 73 1.07 6.28 15.98
N ARG A 74 0.01 6.80 15.34
CA ARG A 74 -1.36 6.63 15.85
C ARG A 74 -1.77 5.15 15.90
N LEU A 75 -1.41 4.38 14.87
CA LEU A 75 -1.63 2.94 14.85
C LEU A 75 -0.96 2.26 16.04
N PHE A 76 0.32 2.57 16.31
CA PHE A 76 1.05 2.04 17.46
C PHE A 76 0.33 2.35 18.78
N ASP A 77 -0.08 3.60 19.00
CA ASP A 77 -0.75 4.00 20.25
C ASP A 77 -2.09 3.27 20.44
N ILE A 78 -2.85 3.08 19.38
CA ILE A 78 -4.11 2.32 19.43
C ILE A 78 -3.83 0.85 19.72
N LEU A 79 -2.95 0.19 18.96
CA LEU A 79 -2.62 -1.22 19.16
C LEU A 79 -2.04 -1.48 20.55
N ARG A 80 -1.23 -0.56 21.08
CA ARG A 80 -0.71 -0.62 22.45
C ARG A 80 -1.84 -0.58 23.49
N SER A 81 -2.83 0.28 23.29
CA SER A 81 -3.97 0.36 24.22
C SER A 81 -4.83 -0.91 24.27
N TYR A 82 -4.81 -1.70 23.20
CA TYR A 82 -5.47 -3.00 23.12
C TYR A 82 -4.56 -4.20 23.41
N GLY A 83 -3.28 -3.97 23.79
CA GLY A 83 -2.34 -5.04 24.15
C GLY A 83 -1.75 -5.83 22.98
N TYR A 84 -1.81 -5.30 21.75
CA TYR A 84 -1.27 -5.96 20.56
C TYR A 84 0.23 -5.73 20.35
N THR A 85 0.89 -4.79 21.05
CA THR A 85 2.27 -4.41 20.77
C THR A 85 3.34 -5.27 21.43
N ASP A 86 2.96 -6.35 22.14
CA ASP A 86 3.93 -7.26 22.76
C ASP A 86 4.85 -7.88 21.71
N GLY A 87 6.16 -7.68 21.88
CA GLY A 87 7.17 -8.16 20.93
C GLY A 87 7.37 -7.30 19.67
N MET A 88 6.58 -6.23 19.47
CA MET A 88 6.71 -5.31 18.34
C MET A 88 7.04 -3.89 18.83
N PRO A 89 8.33 -3.49 18.78
CA PRO A 89 8.76 -2.20 19.32
C PRO A 89 8.28 -1.03 18.42
N GLU A 90 8.08 0.13 19.06
CA GLU A 90 7.65 1.36 18.38
C GLU A 90 8.54 1.74 17.18
N ALA A 91 9.85 1.48 17.27
CA ALA A 91 10.78 1.74 16.17
C ALA A 91 10.40 1.03 14.86
N LYS A 92 9.73 -0.13 14.93
CA LYS A 92 9.22 -0.82 13.73
C LYS A 92 8.05 -0.08 13.09
N PHE A 93 7.23 0.59 13.88
CA PHE A 93 6.16 1.45 13.36
C PHE A 93 6.71 2.74 12.74
N MET A 94 7.89 3.20 13.15
CA MET A 94 8.52 4.41 12.64
C MET A 94 9.50 4.17 11.48
N ASN A 95 9.60 2.96 10.97
CA ASN A 95 10.34 2.64 9.76
C ASN A 95 9.42 2.75 8.54
N PRO A 96 9.68 3.65 7.56
CA PRO A 96 8.88 3.77 6.34
C PRO A 96 9.11 2.61 5.35
N ASP A 97 10.25 1.92 5.45
CA ASP A 97 10.59 0.84 4.53
C ASP A 97 9.79 -0.43 4.83
N PHE A 98 9.64 -1.26 3.81
CA PHE A 98 9.03 -2.58 3.96
C PHE A 98 9.86 -3.47 4.88
N ASP A 99 9.22 -4.05 5.87
CA ASP A 99 9.80 -5.02 6.80
C ASP A 99 8.88 -6.24 6.88
N HIS A 100 9.36 -7.37 6.36
CA HIS A 100 8.58 -8.60 6.30
C HIS A 100 8.06 -9.07 7.68
N LYS A 101 8.83 -8.84 8.77
CA LYS A 101 8.38 -9.20 10.12
C LYS A 101 7.25 -8.29 10.59
N PHE A 102 7.31 -7.01 10.22
CA PHE A 102 6.26 -6.06 10.54
C PHE A 102 4.99 -6.33 9.72
N ASP A 103 5.12 -6.64 8.43
CA ASP A 103 4.02 -7.04 7.58
C ASP A 103 3.34 -8.30 8.13
N GLN A 104 4.11 -9.35 8.42
CA GLN A 104 3.59 -10.58 9.01
C GLN A 104 2.92 -10.36 10.37
N TYR A 105 3.44 -9.43 11.18
CA TYR A 105 2.81 -9.05 12.44
C TYR A 105 1.44 -8.40 12.21
N LEU A 106 1.32 -7.44 11.29
CA LEU A 106 0.04 -6.81 10.96
C LEU A 106 -0.96 -7.81 10.39
N TYR A 107 -0.51 -8.71 9.53
CA TYR A 107 -1.35 -9.71 8.88
C TYR A 107 -1.78 -10.84 9.83
N SER A 108 -0.81 -11.47 10.52
CA SER A 108 -1.05 -12.72 11.26
C SER A 108 -1.27 -12.52 12.77
N THR A 109 -0.62 -11.52 13.40
CA THR A 109 -0.72 -11.32 14.86
C THR A 109 -1.89 -10.40 15.20
N VAL A 110 -2.03 -9.27 14.51
CA VAL A 110 -3.17 -8.36 14.71
C VAL A 110 -4.35 -8.82 13.87
N GLY A 111 -4.15 -9.08 12.59
CA GLY A 111 -5.15 -9.44 11.61
C GLY A 111 -5.79 -8.23 10.93
N TYR A 112 -5.85 -8.23 9.60
CA TYR A 112 -6.47 -7.13 8.85
C TYR A 112 -7.94 -6.88 9.19
N PRO A 113 -8.79 -7.89 9.50
CA PRO A 113 -10.15 -7.64 9.97
C PRO A 113 -10.20 -6.86 11.29
N VAL A 114 -9.27 -7.12 12.21
CA VAL A 114 -9.15 -6.39 13.47
C VAL A 114 -8.68 -4.95 13.21
N LEU A 115 -7.67 -4.77 12.36
CA LEU A 115 -7.18 -3.44 11.97
C LEU A 115 -8.31 -2.60 11.34
N ALA A 116 -9.09 -3.19 10.43
CA ALA A 116 -10.21 -2.50 9.79
C ALA A 116 -11.29 -2.06 10.79
N GLN A 117 -11.45 -2.79 11.90
CA GLN A 117 -12.39 -2.41 12.97
C GLN A 117 -11.82 -1.36 13.93
N LEU A 118 -10.54 -1.48 14.29
CA LEU A 118 -9.91 -0.57 15.26
C LEU A 118 -9.57 0.78 14.67
N VAL A 119 -9.20 0.82 13.38
CA VAL A 119 -8.69 2.02 12.71
C VAL A 119 -9.28 2.20 11.29
N PRO A 120 -10.63 2.23 11.13
CA PRO A 120 -11.30 2.15 9.84
C PRO A 120 -10.93 3.26 8.84
N ASP A 121 -10.54 4.43 9.35
CA ASP A 121 -10.22 5.61 8.54
C ASP A 121 -8.78 6.09 8.72
N LEU A 122 -7.91 5.24 9.24
CA LEU A 122 -6.50 5.59 9.40
C LEU A 122 -5.70 5.35 8.10
N PHE A 123 -6.01 4.29 7.40
CA PHE A 123 -5.47 3.92 6.09
C PHE A 123 -6.62 3.60 5.15
N VAL A 124 -6.39 3.67 3.84
CA VAL A 124 -7.41 3.31 2.84
C VAL A 124 -7.78 1.83 2.97
N SER A 125 -6.78 0.97 3.15
CA SER A 125 -6.93 -0.40 3.64
C SER A 125 -5.82 -0.74 4.63
N PRO A 126 -5.93 -1.82 5.42
CA PRO A 126 -4.89 -2.24 6.36
C PRO A 126 -3.51 -2.49 5.71
N TYR A 127 -3.48 -2.94 4.47
CA TYR A 127 -2.24 -3.21 3.73
C TYR A 127 -1.40 -1.93 3.51
N GLY A 128 -2.04 -0.78 3.29
CA GLY A 128 -1.36 0.51 3.20
C GLY A 128 -0.60 0.93 4.47
N ALA A 129 -0.72 0.18 5.58
CA ALA A 129 0.07 0.40 6.78
C ALA A 129 1.45 -0.28 6.74
N THR A 130 1.77 -1.13 5.78
CA THR A 130 2.97 -2.00 5.79
C THR A 130 4.26 -1.27 5.45
N SER A 131 4.23 -0.35 4.48
CA SER A 131 5.35 0.52 4.14
C SER A 131 4.87 1.81 3.47
N LEU A 132 5.77 2.78 3.30
CA LEU A 132 5.47 4.05 2.63
C LEU A 132 5.07 3.82 1.16
N ARG A 133 5.74 2.88 0.49
CA ARG A 133 5.44 2.53 -0.90
C ARG A 133 4.07 1.87 -1.02
N GLU A 134 3.75 0.93 -0.13
CA GLU A 134 2.42 0.31 -0.08
C GLU A 134 1.32 1.30 0.32
N TYR A 135 1.65 2.31 1.12
CA TYR A 135 0.74 3.40 1.44
C TYR A 135 0.34 4.19 0.19
N PHE A 136 1.32 4.53 -0.65
CA PHE A 136 1.07 5.20 -1.93
C PHE A 136 0.32 4.28 -2.90
N ALA A 137 0.82 3.06 -3.15
CA ALA A 137 0.26 2.12 -4.12
C ALA A 137 -1.19 1.73 -3.79
N ASN A 138 -1.49 1.47 -2.52
CA ASN A 138 -2.84 1.12 -2.08
C ASN A 138 -3.83 2.29 -2.21
N ALA A 139 -3.40 3.51 -1.92
CA ALA A 139 -4.27 4.68 -2.12
C ALA A 139 -4.45 5.01 -3.62
N PHE A 140 -3.42 4.81 -4.44
CA PHE A 140 -3.48 4.94 -5.89
C PHE A 140 -4.47 3.93 -6.50
N GLU A 141 -4.38 2.66 -6.11
CA GLU A 141 -5.34 1.61 -6.47
C GLU A 141 -6.77 2.04 -6.16
N HIS A 142 -7.04 2.47 -4.94
CA HIS A 142 -8.37 2.93 -4.54
C HIS A 142 -8.87 4.15 -5.31
N TYR A 143 -7.96 5.06 -5.67
CA TYR A 143 -8.31 6.23 -6.48
C TYR A 143 -8.83 5.82 -7.85
N PHE A 144 -8.14 4.94 -8.55
CA PHE A 144 -8.43 4.57 -9.93
C PHE A 144 -9.39 3.38 -10.07
N ALA A 145 -9.15 2.29 -9.33
CA ALA A 145 -9.92 1.05 -9.48
C ALA A 145 -11.32 1.16 -8.86
N HIS A 146 -11.43 1.78 -7.68
CA HIS A 146 -12.70 1.82 -6.94
C HIS A 146 -13.45 3.16 -7.05
N ARG A 147 -13.01 4.09 -7.91
CA ARG A 147 -13.51 5.46 -7.96
C ARG A 147 -13.55 6.12 -6.57
N GLY A 148 -12.59 5.74 -5.75
CA GLY A 148 -12.50 6.09 -4.33
C GLY A 148 -11.83 7.44 -4.05
N TYR A 149 -11.73 8.35 -5.03
CA TYR A 149 -11.02 9.62 -4.90
C TYR A 149 -11.41 10.42 -3.66
N LYS A 150 -12.70 10.44 -3.27
CA LYS A 150 -13.15 11.11 -2.03
C LYS A 150 -12.63 10.42 -0.77
N ARG A 151 -12.55 9.08 -0.78
CA ARG A 151 -11.99 8.34 0.35
C ARG A 151 -10.49 8.61 0.45
N VAL A 152 -9.77 8.55 -0.67
CA VAL A 152 -8.33 8.87 -0.70
C VAL A 152 -8.09 10.30 -0.23
N GLN A 153 -8.86 11.29 -0.71
CA GLN A 153 -8.78 12.68 -0.28
C GLN A 153 -8.96 12.85 1.23
N ASN A 154 -9.89 12.12 1.83
CA ASN A 154 -10.18 12.24 3.27
C ASN A 154 -9.20 11.44 4.14
N VAL A 155 -8.80 10.25 3.69
CA VAL A 155 -7.97 9.33 4.47
C VAL A 155 -6.48 9.56 4.22
N SER A 156 -6.08 9.85 3.00
CA SER A 156 -4.67 9.96 2.56
C SER A 156 -4.47 11.25 1.73
N PRO A 157 -4.70 12.44 2.30
CA PRO A 157 -4.69 13.69 1.56
C PRO A 157 -3.36 13.98 0.85
N SER A 158 -2.21 13.65 1.44
CA SER A 158 -0.92 13.85 0.75
C SER A 158 -0.80 12.95 -0.49
N VAL A 159 -1.30 11.70 -0.45
CA VAL A 159 -1.33 10.83 -1.64
C VAL A 159 -2.29 11.41 -2.70
N TYR A 160 -3.47 11.88 -2.26
CA TYR A 160 -4.43 12.50 -3.17
C TYR A 160 -3.80 13.69 -3.91
N GLU A 161 -3.12 14.59 -3.21
CA GLU A 161 -2.44 15.76 -3.79
C GLU A 161 -1.35 15.35 -4.78
N LYS A 162 -0.57 14.30 -4.48
CA LYS A 162 0.44 13.76 -5.41
C LYS A 162 -0.18 13.19 -6.68
N ILE A 163 -1.26 12.43 -6.56
CA ILE A 163 -1.98 11.90 -7.74
C ILE A 163 -2.53 13.04 -8.60
N GLU A 164 -3.19 14.05 -8.00
CA GLU A 164 -3.74 15.19 -8.74
C GLU A 164 -2.64 16.01 -9.44
N MET A 165 -1.48 16.20 -8.79
CA MET A 165 -0.32 16.86 -9.38
C MET A 165 0.16 16.06 -10.62
N LEU A 166 0.37 14.75 -10.51
CA LEU A 166 0.81 13.90 -11.62
C LEU A 166 -0.20 13.89 -12.79
N LEU A 167 -1.51 14.03 -12.50
CA LEU A 167 -2.56 14.13 -13.52
C LEU A 167 -2.62 15.52 -14.18
N GLY A 168 -2.28 16.56 -13.46
CA GLY A 168 -2.31 17.95 -13.94
C GLY A 168 -1.13 18.36 -14.82
N ASP A 169 -0.03 17.63 -14.73
CA ASP A 169 1.22 17.89 -15.48
C ASP A 169 1.23 17.28 -16.91
N ASN A 170 0.10 16.73 -17.39
CA ASN A 170 -0.06 16.16 -18.74
C ASN A 170 -0.78 17.07 -19.72
#